data_b07cd447379b2404662ced8b5784b768
#
_entry.id   b07cd447379b2404662ced8b5784b768
#
_cell.length_a   1.000
_cell.length_b   1.000
_cell.length_c   1.000
_cell.angle_alpha   90.00
_cell.angle_beta   90.00
_cell.angle_gamma   90.00
#
_symmetry.space_group_name_H-M   'P 1'
#
loop_
_entity.id
_entity.type
_entity.pdbx_description
1 polymer ?
#
loop_
_entity_poly.entity_id
_entity_poly.type
_entity_poly.pdbx_seq_one_letter_code
_entity_poly.pdbx_strand_id
1 'polypeptide(L)'
;IAQCLVGSEMCIRDSGESVQQALLKLLEGADVEVPVGATNKNAMVPMTTVNTSNILFICGGAFPGLEDIIKKRLTSQGTIGFGSELRDKYDHEKDLFRLVETEDIREYGLIPEFIGRLPIVFSLQAMDEELLVQVLKKPKNAILKQYRKLLQMDEVDLEFEDEAMMAVAKKAAAKKTGAR
;
A
#
# COMPACT_ATOMS: atom_id res chain seq x y z
N ILE A 1 0.66 10.12 8.81
CA ILE A 1 -0.19 9.74 9.96
C ILE A 1 -0.98 8.46 9.65
N ALA A 2 -1.38 8.23 8.40
CA ALA A 2 -2.12 7.03 8.00
C ALA A 2 -1.26 5.74 7.97
N GLN A 3 0.05 5.86 7.89
CA GLN A 3 0.97 4.71 7.78
C GLN A 3 1.04 3.85 9.07
N CYS A 4 0.62 4.40 10.20
CA CYS A 4 0.61 3.69 11.50
C CYS A 4 -0.67 2.86 11.73
N LEU A 5 -1.72 3.04 10.91
CA LEU A 5 -3.05 2.49 11.18
C LEU A 5 -3.37 1.20 10.43
N VAL A 6 -2.60 0.85 9.41
CA VAL A 6 -2.87 -0.34 8.56
C VAL A 6 -1.84 -1.46 8.75
N GLY A 7 -0.81 -1.27 9.54
CA GLY A 7 0.37 -2.15 9.60
C GLY A 7 0.46 -3.16 10.74
N SER A 8 -0.47 -3.23 11.69
CA SER A 8 -0.41 -4.25 12.72
C SER A 8 -1.68 -5.09 12.74
N GLU A 9 -1.53 -6.40 12.61
CA GLU A 9 -2.62 -7.38 12.77
C GLU A 9 -3.36 -7.22 14.13
N MET A 10 -2.68 -6.65 15.13
CA MET A 10 -3.25 -6.39 16.44
C MET A 10 -4.29 -5.26 16.43
N CYS A 11 -4.18 -4.28 15.52
CA CYS A 11 -5.19 -3.22 15.35
C CYS A 11 -6.47 -3.71 14.66
N ILE A 12 -6.38 -4.75 13.84
CA ILE A 12 -7.52 -5.27 13.07
C ILE A 12 -8.40 -6.19 13.94
N ARG A 13 -7.82 -6.94 14.90
CA ARG A 13 -8.58 -7.93 15.67
C ARG A 13 -9.39 -7.39 16.85
N ASP A 14 -8.89 -6.40 17.59
CA ASP A 14 -9.54 -5.95 18.83
C ASP A 14 -10.09 -4.51 18.77
N SER A 15 -9.62 -3.68 17.86
CA SER A 15 -10.05 -2.26 17.77
C SER A 15 -10.12 -1.73 16.33
N GLY A 16 -9.98 -2.60 15.35
CA GLY A 16 -9.93 -2.21 13.92
C GLY A 16 -11.17 -1.44 13.47
N GLU A 17 -12.33 -1.81 13.94
CA GLU A 17 -13.56 -1.12 13.63
C GLU A 17 -13.61 0.29 14.23
N SER A 18 -13.19 0.46 15.47
CA SER A 18 -13.17 1.76 16.14
C SER A 18 -12.19 2.73 15.47
N VAL A 19 -11.06 2.24 14.97
CA VAL A 19 -10.09 3.04 14.20
C VAL A 19 -10.66 3.45 12.85
N GLN A 20 -11.31 2.52 12.14
CA GLN A 20 -11.97 2.83 10.87
C GLN A 20 -13.08 3.86 11.06
N GLN A 21 -13.90 3.73 12.10
CA GLN A 21 -14.94 4.71 12.45
C GLN A 21 -14.35 6.08 12.79
N ALA A 22 -13.23 6.15 13.51
CA ALA A 22 -12.55 7.41 13.79
C ALA A 22 -12.01 8.09 12.51
N LEU A 23 -11.55 7.30 11.54
CA LEU A 23 -11.11 7.81 10.23
C LEU A 23 -12.27 8.32 9.38
N LEU A 24 -13.47 7.76 9.50
CA LEU A 24 -14.64 8.23 8.78
C LEU A 24 -14.90 9.72 9.02
N LYS A 25 -14.76 10.17 10.26
CA LYS A 25 -14.93 11.58 10.61
C LYS A 25 -13.99 12.51 9.82
N LEU A 26 -12.78 12.06 9.56
CA LEU A 26 -11.81 12.82 8.75
C LEU A 26 -12.17 12.80 7.26
N LEU A 27 -12.65 11.65 6.74
CA LEU A 27 -13.03 11.47 5.35
C LEU A 27 -14.33 12.21 4.98
N GLU A 28 -15.24 12.37 5.94
CA GLU A 28 -16.50 13.10 5.76
C GLU A 28 -16.34 14.61 5.68
N GLY A 29 -15.20 15.12 6.11
CA GLY A 29 -14.94 16.54 6.22
C GLY A 29 -15.41 17.10 7.56
N ALA A 30 -14.47 17.31 8.45
CA ALA A 30 -14.70 17.86 9.77
C ALA A 30 -13.64 18.91 10.13
N ASP A 31 -14.00 19.78 11.04
CA ASP A 31 -13.03 20.65 11.69
C ASP A 31 -12.32 19.87 12.78
N VAL A 32 -11.01 19.70 12.64
CA VAL A 32 -10.17 18.94 13.55
C VAL A 32 -9.18 19.88 14.24
N GLU A 33 -9.15 19.84 15.55
CA GLU A 33 -8.16 20.59 16.33
C GLU A 33 -6.83 19.86 16.35
N VAL A 34 -5.78 20.53 15.90
CA VAL A 34 -4.42 19.99 15.81
C VAL A 34 -3.49 20.86 16.65
N PRO A 35 -2.70 20.25 17.56
CA PRO A 35 -1.71 20.99 18.32
C PRO A 35 -0.56 21.47 17.43
N VAL A 36 -0.23 22.74 17.48
CA VAL A 36 0.86 23.34 16.69
C VAL A 36 2.12 23.43 17.55
N GLY A 37 3.22 22.82 17.03
CA GLY A 37 4.53 22.91 17.69
C GLY A 37 4.73 22.03 18.93
N ALA A 38 3.85 21.04 19.17
CA ALA A 38 3.98 20.15 20.31
C ALA A 38 5.12 19.14 20.13
N THR A 39 6.17 19.31 20.90
CA THR A 39 7.21 18.29 21.08
C THR A 39 6.84 17.31 22.21
N ASN A 40 5.96 17.69 23.13
CA ASN A 40 5.51 16.89 24.29
C ASN A 40 3.97 16.92 24.41
N LYS A 41 3.37 15.76 24.65
CA LYS A 41 1.91 15.58 24.79
C LYS A 41 1.29 16.31 26.01
N ASN A 42 2.07 16.80 26.94
CA ASN A 42 1.62 17.40 28.20
C ASN A 42 1.79 18.92 28.26
N ALA A 43 2.19 19.59 27.19
CA ALA A 43 2.30 21.04 27.18
C ALA A 43 0.96 21.68 26.81
N MET A 44 0.60 22.79 27.42
CA MET A 44 -0.47 23.67 26.94
C MET A 44 -0.03 24.27 25.60
N VAL A 45 -0.41 23.58 24.51
CA VAL A 45 -0.01 23.95 23.15
C VAL A 45 -1.19 24.64 22.48
N PRO A 46 -0.97 25.73 21.75
CA PRO A 46 -2.03 26.35 20.97
C PRO A 46 -2.60 25.35 19.96
N MET A 47 -3.93 25.21 19.95
CA MET A 47 -4.65 24.38 19.02
C MET A 47 -5.01 25.19 17.78
N THR A 48 -4.84 24.59 16.60
CA THR A 48 -5.31 25.17 15.33
C THR A 48 -6.35 24.24 14.73
N THR A 49 -7.45 24.81 14.28
CA THR A 49 -8.51 24.08 13.60
C THR A 49 -8.16 23.88 12.14
N VAL A 50 -8.18 22.64 11.67
CA VAL A 50 -7.96 22.27 10.28
C VAL A 50 -9.25 21.67 9.73
N ASN A 51 -9.78 22.25 8.65
CA ASN A 51 -10.93 21.71 7.94
C ASN A 51 -10.47 20.67 6.91
N THR A 52 -11.03 19.45 6.98
CA THR A 52 -10.63 18.31 6.13
C THR A 52 -11.48 18.15 4.88
N SER A 53 -12.50 18.98 4.66
CA SER A 53 -13.47 18.83 3.56
C SER A 53 -12.84 18.88 2.15
N ASN A 54 -11.73 19.59 2.00
CA ASN A 54 -11.04 19.75 0.71
C ASN A 54 -9.68 19.03 0.66
N ILE A 55 -9.50 17.99 1.48
CA ILE A 55 -8.27 17.20 1.50
C ILE A 55 -8.47 15.94 0.65
N LEU A 56 -7.56 15.69 -0.29
CA LEU A 56 -7.50 14.43 -1.01
C LEU A 56 -6.90 13.34 -0.12
N PHE A 57 -7.65 12.26 0.08
CA PHE A 57 -7.17 11.08 0.80
C PHE A 57 -6.79 9.98 -0.17
N ILE A 58 -5.56 9.48 -0.06
CA ILE A 58 -5.05 8.32 -0.80
C ILE A 58 -4.60 7.30 0.23
N CYS A 59 -5.30 6.17 0.27
CA CYS A 59 -5.02 5.08 1.19
C CYS A 59 -4.40 3.91 0.44
N GLY A 60 -3.36 3.31 0.97
CA GLY A 60 -2.71 2.15 0.38
C GLY A 60 -2.30 1.14 1.42
N GLY A 61 -2.30 -0.13 1.05
CA GLY A 61 -1.89 -1.24 1.89
C GLY A 61 -1.45 -2.45 1.09
N ALA A 62 -0.80 -3.40 1.73
CA ALA A 62 -0.34 -4.64 1.11
C ALA A 62 -1.43 -5.73 1.08
N PHE A 63 -2.42 -5.65 1.94
CA PHE A 63 -3.57 -6.56 2.07
C PHE A 63 -3.19 -8.06 1.99
N PRO A 64 -2.32 -8.56 2.90
CA PRO A 64 -1.91 -9.96 2.89
C PRO A 64 -3.14 -10.87 3.09
N GLY A 65 -3.30 -11.90 2.24
CA GLY A 65 -4.44 -12.82 2.29
C GLY A 65 -5.67 -12.38 1.50
N LEU A 66 -5.70 -11.16 0.94
CA LEU A 66 -6.78 -10.72 0.05
C LEU A 66 -6.82 -11.55 -1.23
N GLU A 67 -5.67 -12.04 -1.70
CA GLU A 67 -5.58 -12.94 -2.87
C GLU A 67 -6.40 -14.22 -2.68
N ASP A 68 -6.40 -14.79 -1.48
CA ASP A 68 -7.14 -16.02 -1.16
C ASP A 68 -8.66 -15.78 -1.17
N ILE A 69 -9.10 -14.60 -0.73
CA ILE A 69 -10.50 -14.17 -0.79
C ILE A 69 -10.96 -14.05 -2.24
N ILE A 70 -10.17 -13.35 -3.08
CA ILE A 70 -10.44 -13.19 -4.50
C ILE A 70 -10.51 -14.56 -5.19
N LYS A 71 -9.53 -15.44 -4.95
CA LYS A 71 -9.52 -16.81 -5.48
C LYS A 71 -10.76 -17.59 -5.09
N LYS A 72 -11.15 -17.51 -3.83
CA LYS A 72 -12.36 -18.19 -3.30
C LYS A 72 -13.61 -17.69 -4.00
N ARG A 73 -13.78 -16.38 -4.19
CA ARG A 73 -14.91 -15.80 -4.93
C ARG A 73 -14.95 -16.29 -6.37
N LEU A 74 -13.83 -16.20 -7.09
CA LEU A 74 -13.75 -16.62 -8.49
C LEU A 74 -13.99 -18.12 -8.67
N THR A 75 -13.54 -18.92 -7.72
CA THR A 75 -13.76 -20.39 -7.73
C THR A 75 -15.22 -20.73 -7.41
N SER A 76 -15.85 -20.02 -6.47
CA SER A 76 -17.26 -20.28 -6.09
C SER A 76 -18.26 -19.90 -7.18
N GLN A 77 -17.97 -18.85 -7.97
CA GLN A 77 -18.80 -18.45 -9.13
C GLN A 77 -18.71 -19.43 -10.30
N GLY A 78 -17.63 -20.22 -10.38
CA GLY A 78 -17.40 -21.20 -11.46
C GLY A 78 -17.92 -22.62 -11.18
N THR A 79 -18.63 -22.88 -10.07
CA THR A 79 -18.94 -24.24 -9.59
C THR A 79 -20.09 -24.95 -10.34
N ILE A 80 -20.62 -24.38 -11.39
CA ILE A 80 -21.58 -25.09 -12.27
C ILE A 80 -20.83 -25.69 -13.45
N GLY A 81 -20.09 -26.79 -13.21
CA GLY A 81 -19.43 -27.61 -14.23
C GLY A 81 -17.90 -27.47 -14.30
N PHE A 82 -17.18 -28.54 -13.99
CA PHE A 82 -15.72 -28.73 -14.14
C PHE A 82 -14.81 -27.76 -13.36
N GLY A 83 -14.89 -27.82 -12.03
CA GLY A 83 -14.15 -26.92 -11.12
C GLY A 83 -12.64 -27.13 -10.97
N SER A 84 -12.01 -28.08 -11.67
CA SER A 84 -10.56 -28.31 -11.59
C SER A 84 -9.76 -27.40 -12.53
N GLU A 85 -10.24 -27.16 -13.74
CA GLU A 85 -9.53 -26.32 -14.72
C GLU A 85 -9.50 -24.83 -14.35
N LEU A 86 -10.48 -24.35 -13.59
CA LEU A 86 -10.52 -22.95 -13.16
C LEU A 86 -9.53 -22.66 -12.01
N ARG A 87 -9.29 -23.62 -11.11
CA ARG A 87 -8.30 -23.46 -10.04
C ARG A 87 -6.89 -23.27 -10.59
N ASP A 88 -6.51 -24.12 -11.54
CA ASP A 88 -5.17 -24.05 -12.15
C ASP A 88 -4.93 -22.75 -12.93
N LYS A 89 -5.99 -22.18 -13.51
CA LYS A 89 -5.89 -20.94 -14.28
C LYS A 89 -5.58 -19.71 -13.41
N TYR A 90 -6.18 -19.61 -12.24
CA TYR A 90 -5.99 -18.48 -11.33
C TYR A 90 -4.76 -18.63 -10.41
N ASP A 91 -4.23 -19.84 -10.23
CA ASP A 91 -2.98 -20.06 -9.47
C ASP A 91 -1.75 -19.53 -10.19
N HIS A 92 -1.82 -19.38 -11.51
CA HIS A 92 -0.75 -18.84 -12.35
C HIS A 92 -0.93 -17.35 -12.71
N GLU A 93 -2.03 -16.72 -12.31
CA GLU A 93 -2.27 -15.32 -12.62
C GLU A 93 -1.49 -14.41 -11.67
N LYS A 94 -0.49 -13.72 -12.21
CA LYS A 94 0.42 -12.85 -11.44
C LYS A 94 -0.25 -11.60 -10.86
N ASP A 95 -1.44 -11.23 -11.36
CA ASP A 95 -2.10 -9.96 -11.04
C ASP A 95 -3.54 -10.16 -10.54
N LEU A 96 -3.76 -11.06 -9.57
CA LEU A 96 -5.08 -11.31 -8.97
C LEU A 96 -5.74 -10.05 -8.40
N PHE A 97 -4.95 -9.13 -7.89
CA PHE A 97 -5.45 -7.86 -7.37
C PHE A 97 -6.18 -6.99 -8.41
N ARG A 98 -5.98 -7.22 -9.71
CA ARG A 98 -6.73 -6.51 -10.76
C ARG A 98 -8.21 -6.88 -10.78
N LEU A 99 -8.53 -8.05 -10.23
CA LEU A 99 -9.90 -8.60 -10.18
C LEU A 99 -10.58 -8.32 -8.82
N VAL A 100 -9.98 -7.44 -8.01
CA VAL A 100 -10.52 -7.07 -6.71
C VAL A 100 -11.85 -6.34 -6.87
N GLU A 101 -12.85 -6.77 -6.11
CA GLU A 101 -14.16 -6.14 -5.99
C GLU A 101 -14.38 -5.58 -4.58
N THR A 102 -15.35 -4.71 -4.45
CA THR A 102 -15.72 -4.11 -3.16
C THR A 102 -16.08 -5.15 -2.11
N GLU A 103 -16.67 -6.26 -2.56
CA GLU A 103 -17.07 -7.37 -1.67
C GLU A 103 -15.87 -8.10 -1.08
N ASP A 104 -14.78 -8.25 -1.84
CA ASP A 104 -13.55 -8.86 -1.36
C ASP A 104 -12.93 -8.02 -0.22
N ILE A 105 -12.96 -6.71 -0.39
CA ILE A 105 -12.45 -5.75 0.59
C ILE A 105 -13.30 -5.77 1.87
N ARG A 106 -14.61 -5.97 1.73
CA ARG A 106 -15.52 -6.13 2.87
C ARG A 106 -15.30 -7.47 3.58
N GLU A 107 -15.13 -8.57 2.85
CA GLU A 107 -14.79 -9.88 3.43
C GLU A 107 -13.43 -9.85 4.13
N TYR A 108 -12.50 -9.04 3.63
CA TYR A 108 -11.19 -8.80 4.26
C TYR A 108 -11.30 -8.09 5.62
N GLY A 109 -12.38 -7.36 5.89
CA GLY A 109 -12.64 -6.71 7.19
C GLY A 109 -12.71 -5.18 7.18
N LEU A 110 -12.82 -4.56 6.01
CA LEU A 110 -13.12 -3.14 5.96
C LEU A 110 -14.63 -2.90 6.10
N ILE A 111 -15.00 -1.91 6.92
CA ILE A 111 -16.41 -1.57 7.13
C ILE A 111 -17.01 -0.92 5.88
N PRO A 112 -18.28 -1.21 5.57
CA PRO A 112 -18.95 -0.70 4.37
C PRO A 112 -18.94 0.82 4.24
N GLU A 113 -19.08 1.53 5.35
CA GLU A 113 -19.07 2.99 5.41
C GLU A 113 -17.72 3.55 4.96
N PHE A 114 -16.61 2.90 5.37
CA PHE A 114 -15.26 3.29 4.98
C PHE A 114 -15.03 3.08 3.48
N ILE A 115 -15.49 1.94 2.96
CA ILE A 115 -15.41 1.63 1.54
C ILE A 115 -16.23 2.64 0.73
N GLY A 116 -17.41 3.00 1.20
CA GLY A 116 -18.29 3.98 0.55
C GLY A 116 -17.68 5.39 0.45
N ARG A 117 -16.77 5.74 1.37
CA ARG A 117 -16.05 7.03 1.33
C ARG A 117 -14.77 6.99 0.47
N LEU A 118 -14.28 5.80 0.14
CA LEU A 118 -13.14 5.58 -0.75
C LEU A 118 -13.57 4.73 -1.97
N PRO A 119 -14.43 5.27 -2.85
CA PRO A 119 -15.07 4.49 -3.90
C PRO A 119 -14.13 4.08 -5.03
N ILE A 120 -12.97 4.73 -5.15
CA ILE A 120 -12.00 4.43 -6.20
C ILE A 120 -11.00 3.43 -5.66
N VAL A 121 -11.14 2.19 -6.11
CA VAL A 121 -10.22 1.09 -5.77
C VAL A 121 -9.39 0.74 -7.01
N PHE A 122 -8.08 0.66 -6.85
CA PHE A 122 -7.17 0.22 -7.89
C PHE A 122 -6.03 -0.61 -7.32
N SER A 123 -5.54 -1.54 -8.10
CA SER A 123 -4.37 -2.34 -7.76
C SER A 123 -3.12 -1.83 -8.47
N LEU A 124 -1.99 -1.97 -7.83
CA LEU A 124 -0.70 -1.76 -8.46
C LEU A 124 -0.26 -3.06 -9.13
N GLN A 125 0.35 -2.95 -10.31
CA GLN A 125 0.89 -4.10 -11.02
C GLN A 125 2.06 -4.74 -10.26
N ALA A 126 2.21 -6.05 -10.43
CA ALA A 126 3.39 -6.75 -9.94
C ALA A 126 4.65 -6.15 -10.56
N MET A 127 5.71 -6.03 -9.75
CA MET A 127 6.96 -5.42 -10.21
C MET A 127 7.78 -6.44 -11.01
N ASP A 128 7.90 -6.18 -12.30
CA ASP A 128 8.86 -6.88 -13.16
C ASP A 128 10.28 -6.38 -12.95
N GLU A 129 11.28 -7.16 -13.39
CA GLU A 129 12.70 -6.80 -13.27
C GLU A 129 13.01 -5.44 -13.91
N GLU A 130 12.38 -5.14 -15.06
CA GLU A 130 12.53 -3.85 -15.75
C GLU A 130 11.97 -2.69 -14.95
N LEU A 131 10.80 -2.87 -14.32
CA LEU A 131 10.19 -1.89 -13.42
C LEU A 131 11.08 -1.63 -12.19
N LEU A 132 11.66 -2.67 -11.63
CA LEU A 132 12.61 -2.54 -10.51
C LEU A 132 13.83 -1.71 -10.90
N VAL A 133 14.40 -1.90 -12.10
CA VAL A 133 15.49 -1.06 -12.63
C VAL A 133 15.02 0.39 -12.80
N GLN A 134 13.79 0.61 -13.29
CA GLN A 134 13.24 1.95 -13.40
C GLN A 134 13.08 2.64 -12.05
N VAL A 135 12.63 1.91 -11.03
CA VAL A 135 12.52 2.42 -9.65
C VAL A 135 13.89 2.83 -9.09
N LEU A 136 14.96 2.14 -9.46
CA LEU A 136 16.31 2.51 -9.07
C LEU A 136 16.81 3.81 -9.73
N LYS A 137 16.36 4.10 -10.99
CA LYS A 137 16.87 5.22 -11.80
C LYS A 137 15.98 6.46 -11.82
N LYS A 138 14.66 6.27 -12.08
CA LYS A 138 13.74 7.36 -12.44
C LYS A 138 13.35 8.30 -11.30
N PRO A 139 13.06 7.84 -10.08
CA PRO A 139 12.57 8.73 -9.03
C PRO A 139 13.48 9.93 -8.80
N LYS A 140 12.88 11.08 -8.44
CA LYS A 140 13.64 12.29 -8.11
C LYS A 140 14.68 12.01 -7.00
N ASN A 141 14.27 11.23 -6.00
CA ASN A 141 15.09 10.79 -4.88
C ASN A 141 15.46 9.31 -5.03
N ALA A 142 15.85 8.86 -6.23
CA ALA A 142 16.28 7.48 -6.44
C ALA A 142 17.45 7.13 -5.51
N ILE A 143 17.44 5.90 -5.00
CA ILE A 143 18.45 5.44 -4.04
C ILE A 143 19.86 5.52 -4.60
N LEU A 144 20.05 5.22 -5.88
CA LEU A 144 21.34 5.34 -6.57
C LEU A 144 21.86 6.76 -6.59
N LYS A 145 20.97 7.75 -6.75
CA LYS A 145 21.33 9.18 -6.72
C LYS A 145 21.76 9.59 -5.30
N GLN A 146 21.12 9.04 -4.29
CA GLN A 146 21.48 9.31 -2.89
C GLN A 146 22.86 8.75 -2.55
N TYR A 147 23.15 7.49 -2.95
CA TYR A 147 24.46 6.88 -2.74
C TYR A 147 25.55 7.60 -3.52
N ARG A 148 25.27 7.99 -4.77
CA ARG A 148 26.25 8.81 -5.55
C ARG A 148 26.59 10.11 -4.83
N LYS A 149 25.57 10.83 -4.35
CA LYS A 149 25.78 12.07 -3.61
C LYS A 149 26.52 11.85 -2.29
N LEU A 150 26.21 10.76 -1.58
CA LEU A 150 26.89 10.43 -0.32
C LEU A 150 28.39 10.18 -0.55
N LEU A 151 28.74 9.32 -1.52
CA LEU A 151 30.13 8.98 -1.82
C LEU A 151 30.89 10.16 -2.44
N GLN A 152 30.20 11.04 -3.16
CA GLN A 152 30.83 12.27 -3.69
C GLN A 152 31.30 13.20 -2.57
N MET A 153 30.73 13.14 -1.37
CA MET A 153 31.22 13.88 -0.21
C MET A 153 32.56 13.35 0.29
N ASP A 154 32.87 12.09 0.01
CA ASP A 154 34.13 11.42 0.31
C ASP A 154 35.08 11.41 -0.90
N GLU A 155 34.84 12.29 -1.91
CA GLU A 155 35.61 12.39 -3.15
C GLU A 155 35.64 11.12 -3.99
N VAL A 156 34.62 10.24 -3.85
CA VAL A 156 34.47 9.01 -4.62
C VAL A 156 33.35 9.14 -5.64
N ASP A 157 33.67 8.98 -6.91
CA ASP A 157 32.67 8.91 -7.97
C ASP A 157 32.13 7.49 -8.13
N LEU A 158 30.84 7.32 -7.86
CA LEU A 158 30.13 6.06 -7.96
C LEU A 158 29.37 5.97 -9.28
N GLU A 159 29.73 5.04 -10.13
CA GLU A 159 29.01 4.70 -11.34
C GLU A 159 28.37 3.32 -11.24
N PHE A 160 27.14 3.22 -11.77
CA PHE A 160 26.44 1.95 -11.84
C PHE A 160 26.22 1.57 -13.30
N GLU A 161 26.76 0.44 -13.70
CA GLU A 161 26.51 -0.16 -15.00
C GLU A 161 25.10 -0.76 -15.08
N ASP A 162 24.53 -0.79 -16.27
CA ASP A 162 23.18 -1.33 -16.47
C ASP A 162 23.09 -2.81 -16.10
N GLU A 163 24.14 -3.56 -16.33
CA GLU A 163 24.24 -4.98 -15.95
C GLU A 163 24.19 -5.18 -14.43
N ALA A 164 24.88 -4.34 -13.68
CA ALA A 164 24.85 -4.36 -12.22
C ALA A 164 23.47 -4.07 -11.68
N MET A 165 22.76 -3.11 -12.27
CA MET A 165 21.37 -2.78 -11.88
C MET A 165 20.41 -3.93 -12.19
N MET A 166 20.57 -4.60 -13.32
CA MET A 166 19.78 -5.79 -13.65
C MET A 166 20.07 -6.94 -12.69
N ALA A 167 21.32 -7.15 -12.28
CA ALA A 167 21.66 -8.17 -11.30
C ALA A 167 21.03 -7.90 -9.92
N VAL A 168 20.97 -6.62 -9.50
CA VAL A 168 20.29 -6.21 -8.27
C VAL A 168 18.77 -6.43 -8.39
N ALA A 169 18.17 -6.04 -9.52
CA ALA A 169 16.74 -6.24 -9.78
C ALA A 169 16.34 -7.71 -9.76
N LYS A 170 17.12 -8.59 -10.40
CA LYS A 170 16.91 -10.05 -10.35
C LYS A 170 16.97 -10.61 -8.94
N LYS A 171 17.95 -10.17 -8.14
CA LYS A 171 18.06 -10.56 -6.73
C LYS A 171 16.86 -10.09 -5.90
N ALA A 172 16.37 -8.89 -6.14
CA ALA A 172 15.21 -8.33 -5.45
C ALA A 172 13.92 -9.08 -5.84
N ALA A 173 13.73 -9.38 -7.13
CA ALA A 173 12.61 -10.16 -7.64
C ALA A 173 12.57 -11.57 -7.03
N ALA A 174 13.74 -12.24 -6.94
CA ALA A 174 13.85 -13.56 -6.32
C ALA A 174 13.48 -13.58 -4.84
N LYS A 175 13.73 -12.48 -4.12
CA LYS A 175 13.38 -12.34 -2.69
C LYS A 175 11.92 -11.96 -2.45
N LYS A 176 11.16 -11.64 -3.48
CA LYS A 176 9.75 -11.17 -3.38
C LYS A 176 9.55 -9.98 -2.44
N THR A 177 10.58 -9.17 -2.24
CA THR A 177 10.53 -8.00 -1.32
C THR A 177 9.99 -6.74 -1.98
N GLY A 178 9.62 -6.80 -3.27
CA GLY A 178 9.18 -5.63 -4.05
C GLY A 178 10.29 -4.58 -4.17
N ALA A 179 9.91 -3.31 -4.19
CA ALA A 179 10.85 -2.19 -4.31
C ALA A 179 11.64 -1.85 -3.02
N ARG A 180 11.35 -2.53 -1.93
CA ARG A 180 12.01 -2.30 -0.63
C ARG A 180 13.23 -3.25 -0.45
#